data_b5ea219523b614c7a7ae6a4904582492
#
_entry.id   b5ea219523b614c7a7ae6a4904582492
#
_cell.length_a   1.000
_cell.length_b   1.000
_cell.length_c   1.000
_cell.angle_alpha   90.00
_cell.angle_beta   90.00
_cell.angle_gamma   90.00
#
_symmetry.space_group_name_H-M   'P 1'
#
loop_
_entity.id
_entity.type
_entity.pdbx_description
1 polymer ?
#
loop_
_entity_poly.entity_id
_entity_poly.type
_entity_poly.pdbx_seq_one_letter_code
_entity_poly.pdbx_strand_id
1 'polypeptide(L)'
;QGGGEVDLTKDTLSVEYTVDGGKSWSVAKEWTVKELPNLEGILTVDLTKHVAGKVFQVRFRKHGKGAVSYYFYLDNIMIGSGDNVDAPKGFTGKVMNNELFLMWKNSRNGYSLNYLSDPESPGYTLGNEGKELIGANKFAQGELAPYHGKYLTSVTSYINYYDDASGDKGLHAAVVVFEDGKLICEQEIENIKYNENTTQKLNQPIKIDSGKELIVGIKIHDYDAEQIPLTYESSKSCVTGKSDLYSEDNGKTWKTVRDFYEDDPQMGSCCWRITGNIADQPNDAVAEE
;
A
#
# COMPACT_ATOMS: atom_id res chain seq x y z
N GLN A 1 -35.65 20.69 33.94
CA GLN A 1 -35.16 20.65 32.55
C GLN A 1 -35.03 19.19 32.20
N GLY A 2 -36.02 18.65 31.45
CA GLY A 2 -36.05 17.26 31.03
C GLY A 2 -35.08 17.06 29.85
N GLY A 3 -33.98 16.40 30.09
CA GLY A 3 -33.19 15.77 29.06
C GLY A 3 -34.02 14.62 28.48
N GLY A 4 -34.71 14.86 27.35
CA GLY A 4 -35.38 13.80 26.63
C GLY A 4 -34.36 12.76 26.17
N GLU A 5 -34.66 11.51 26.47
CA GLU A 5 -33.88 10.38 26.00
C GLU A 5 -33.78 10.41 24.45
N VAL A 6 -32.60 10.42 23.93
CA VAL A 6 -32.39 10.47 22.47
C VAL A 6 -32.81 9.13 21.90
N ASP A 7 -33.87 9.13 21.08
CA ASP A 7 -34.40 7.92 20.45
C ASP A 7 -33.52 7.54 19.24
N LEU A 8 -32.50 6.70 19.46
CA LEU A 8 -31.55 6.21 18.49
C LEU A 8 -32.18 5.34 17.39
N THR A 9 -33.47 5.00 17.53
CA THR A 9 -34.17 4.18 16.52
C THR A 9 -34.79 5.02 15.40
N LYS A 10 -34.83 6.34 15.54
CA LYS A 10 -35.44 7.27 14.57
C LYS A 10 -34.44 7.79 13.52
N ASP A 11 -33.17 7.71 13.82
CA ASP A 11 -32.13 8.08 12.87
C ASP A 11 -31.59 6.83 12.18
N THR A 12 -31.57 6.84 10.84
CA THR A 12 -31.15 5.69 10.03
C THR A 12 -30.12 6.11 8.99
N LEU A 13 -29.28 5.16 8.59
CA LEU A 13 -28.42 5.21 7.42
C LEU A 13 -28.93 4.19 6.42
N SER A 14 -29.21 4.63 5.19
CA SER A 14 -29.59 3.72 4.12
C SER A 14 -28.57 3.71 2.99
N VAL A 15 -28.42 2.54 2.35
CA VAL A 15 -27.82 2.37 1.05
C VAL A 15 -28.94 2.26 0.05
N GLU A 16 -28.99 3.19 -0.90
CA GLU A 16 -30.02 3.25 -1.93
C GLU A 16 -29.37 3.11 -3.31
N TYR A 17 -30.11 2.51 -4.24
CA TYR A 17 -29.66 2.32 -5.63
C TYR A 17 -30.70 2.82 -6.62
N THR A 18 -30.23 3.13 -7.83
CA THR A 18 -31.05 3.43 -8.98
C THR A 18 -30.54 2.70 -10.22
N VAL A 19 -31.44 2.31 -11.11
CA VAL A 19 -31.16 1.71 -12.44
C VAL A 19 -31.74 2.51 -13.60
N ASP A 20 -32.24 3.70 -13.31
CA ASP A 20 -32.91 4.57 -14.28
C ASP A 20 -32.27 5.96 -14.40
N GLY A 21 -30.99 6.04 -14.03
CA GLY A 21 -30.21 7.27 -14.09
C GLY A 21 -30.57 8.29 -13.00
N GLY A 22 -31.09 7.82 -11.87
CA GLY A 22 -31.41 8.68 -10.71
C GLY A 22 -32.83 9.22 -10.69
N LYS A 23 -33.70 8.79 -11.59
CA LYS A 23 -35.12 9.21 -11.64
C LYS A 23 -35.90 8.64 -10.46
N SER A 24 -35.58 7.40 -10.08
CA SER A 24 -36.14 6.76 -8.90
C SER A 24 -35.06 6.08 -8.09
N TRP A 25 -35.26 5.94 -6.78
CA TRP A 25 -34.32 5.33 -5.84
C TRP A 25 -35.04 4.29 -4.99
N SER A 26 -34.40 3.15 -4.82
CA SER A 26 -34.87 2.06 -3.99
C SER A 26 -33.88 1.81 -2.86
N VAL A 27 -34.40 1.48 -1.67
CA VAL A 27 -33.54 1.12 -0.52
C VAL A 27 -33.09 -0.31 -0.68
N ALA A 28 -31.77 -0.52 -0.69
CA ALA A 28 -31.16 -1.84 -0.68
C ALA A 28 -30.99 -2.35 0.77
N LYS A 29 -30.56 -1.46 1.66
CA LYS A 29 -30.39 -1.75 3.09
C LYS A 29 -30.54 -0.47 3.89
N GLU A 30 -31.12 -0.61 5.06
CA GLU A 30 -31.24 0.46 6.05
C GLU A 30 -30.82 -0.07 7.42
N TRP A 31 -30.13 0.75 8.20
CA TRP A 31 -29.75 0.50 9.58
C TRP A 31 -30.18 1.67 10.44
N THR A 32 -30.70 1.38 11.62
CA THR A 32 -30.83 2.36 12.70
C THR A 32 -29.46 2.68 13.29
N VAL A 33 -29.30 3.83 13.93
CA VAL A 33 -28.03 4.18 14.62
C VAL A 33 -27.62 3.10 15.63
N LYS A 34 -28.58 2.42 16.25
CA LYS A 34 -28.34 1.35 17.21
C LYS A 34 -27.71 0.10 16.57
N GLU A 35 -27.99 -0.14 15.30
CA GLU A 35 -27.47 -1.31 14.55
C GLU A 35 -26.10 -1.06 13.93
N LEU A 36 -25.67 0.20 13.90
CA LEU A 36 -24.35 0.56 13.36
C LEU A 36 -23.25 0.31 14.39
N PRO A 37 -22.02 -0.02 13.94
CA PRO A 37 -20.87 -0.11 14.83
C PRO A 37 -20.63 1.21 15.57
N ASN A 38 -20.30 1.13 16.85
CA ASN A 38 -20.14 2.33 17.69
C ASN A 38 -18.91 3.19 17.35
N LEU A 39 -17.88 2.62 16.75
CA LEU A 39 -16.64 3.33 16.39
C LEU A 39 -16.23 3.03 14.95
N GLU A 40 -15.89 1.78 14.67
CA GLU A 40 -15.44 1.32 13.35
C GLU A 40 -16.11 0.00 13.02
N GLY A 41 -16.46 -0.22 11.76
CA GLY A 41 -17.02 -1.48 11.31
C GLY A 41 -17.25 -1.53 9.81
N ILE A 42 -17.24 -2.75 9.27
CA ILE A 42 -17.52 -3.00 7.86
C ILE A 42 -19.00 -3.33 7.71
N LEU A 43 -19.66 -2.59 6.81
CA LEU A 43 -21.03 -2.86 6.41
C LEU A 43 -21.03 -3.41 4.98
N THR A 44 -21.68 -4.54 4.79
CA THR A 44 -21.79 -5.18 3.47
C THR A 44 -23.26 -5.17 3.02
N VAL A 45 -23.49 -4.82 1.77
CA VAL A 45 -24.81 -4.84 1.14
C VAL A 45 -24.73 -5.61 -0.17
N ASP A 46 -25.49 -6.70 -0.29
CA ASP A 46 -25.64 -7.43 -1.53
C ASP A 46 -26.66 -6.72 -2.45
N LEU A 47 -26.16 -6.15 -3.54
CA LEU A 47 -26.95 -5.50 -4.57
C LEU A 47 -27.29 -6.42 -5.74
N THR A 48 -26.75 -7.64 -5.80
CA THR A 48 -26.81 -8.53 -6.98
C THR A 48 -28.22 -8.70 -7.52
N LYS A 49 -29.19 -8.96 -6.64
CA LYS A 49 -30.59 -9.15 -7.03
C LYS A 49 -31.26 -7.93 -7.64
N HIS A 50 -30.70 -6.75 -7.37
CA HIS A 50 -31.32 -5.47 -7.74
C HIS A 50 -30.71 -4.88 -9.02
N VAL A 51 -29.42 -5.08 -9.24
CA VAL A 51 -28.66 -4.37 -10.27
C VAL A 51 -27.92 -5.27 -11.26
N ALA A 52 -28.02 -6.61 -11.14
CA ALA A 52 -27.35 -7.53 -12.06
C ALA A 52 -27.65 -7.21 -13.53
N GLY A 53 -26.60 -7.06 -14.34
CA GLY A 53 -26.69 -6.76 -15.77
C GLY A 53 -27.19 -5.35 -16.10
N LYS A 54 -27.25 -4.43 -15.14
CA LYS A 54 -27.72 -3.06 -15.34
C LYS A 54 -26.65 -2.03 -14.99
N VAL A 55 -26.69 -0.90 -15.67
CA VAL A 55 -25.99 0.30 -15.21
C VAL A 55 -26.74 0.85 -14.01
N PHE A 56 -26.03 1.13 -12.94
CA PHE A 56 -26.64 1.59 -11.69
C PHE A 56 -25.81 2.67 -11.01
N GLN A 57 -26.44 3.36 -10.07
CA GLN A 57 -25.81 4.29 -9.17
C GLN A 57 -26.18 3.92 -7.74
N VAL A 58 -25.29 4.21 -6.80
CA VAL A 58 -25.51 3.99 -5.36
C VAL A 58 -25.39 5.33 -4.65
N ARG A 59 -26.22 5.53 -3.62
CA ARG A 59 -26.05 6.63 -2.69
C ARG A 59 -26.24 6.18 -1.26
N PHE A 60 -25.57 6.87 -0.36
CA PHE A 60 -25.76 6.75 1.07
C PHE A 60 -26.66 7.90 1.53
N ARG A 61 -27.67 7.57 2.30
CA ARG A 61 -28.62 8.58 2.77
C ARG A 61 -28.84 8.46 4.28
N LYS A 62 -28.60 9.57 4.96
CA LYS A 62 -28.99 9.72 6.35
C LYS A 62 -30.42 10.20 6.42
N HIS A 63 -31.25 9.53 7.22
CA HIS A 63 -32.55 9.99 7.62
C HIS A 63 -32.52 10.26 9.13
N GLY A 64 -33.10 11.35 9.58
CA GLY A 64 -33.23 11.68 10.97
C GLY A 64 -34.37 12.64 11.23
N LYS A 65 -35.07 12.40 12.33
CA LYS A 65 -36.12 13.29 12.82
C LYS A 65 -35.78 13.82 14.25
N GLY A 66 -34.57 13.53 14.74
CA GLY A 66 -34.14 13.89 16.08
C GLY A 66 -33.50 15.29 16.16
N ALA A 67 -33.51 15.87 17.33
CA ALA A 67 -32.89 17.15 17.67
C ALA A 67 -31.33 17.04 17.76
N VAL A 68 -30.78 15.84 17.66
CA VAL A 68 -29.35 15.57 17.77
C VAL A 68 -28.79 15.08 16.42
N SER A 69 -27.78 15.77 15.91
CA SER A 69 -27.12 15.39 14.67
C SER A 69 -26.04 14.35 14.96
N TYR A 70 -26.19 13.15 14.42
CA TYR A 70 -25.11 12.17 14.35
C TYR A 70 -24.31 12.38 13.06
N TYR A 71 -23.00 12.26 13.17
CA TYR A 71 -22.10 12.26 12.03
C TYR A 71 -21.78 10.82 11.66
N PHE A 72 -21.94 10.48 10.38
CA PHE A 72 -21.48 9.22 9.82
C PHE A 72 -20.25 9.51 8.98
N TYR A 73 -19.17 8.85 9.27
CA TYR A 73 -17.97 8.86 8.48
C TYR A 73 -17.96 7.60 7.62
N LEU A 74 -17.94 7.76 6.32
CA LEU A 74 -17.85 6.66 5.35
C LEU A 74 -16.47 6.71 4.72
N ASP A 75 -15.75 5.62 4.83
CA ASP A 75 -14.41 5.45 4.30
C ASP A 75 -14.31 4.10 3.57
N ASN A 76 -13.34 3.94 2.69
CA ASN A 76 -13.07 2.70 1.97
C ASN A 76 -14.30 2.09 1.28
N ILE A 77 -15.10 2.93 0.58
CA ILE A 77 -16.28 2.46 -0.13
C ILE A 77 -15.84 1.66 -1.34
N MET A 78 -16.14 0.36 -1.35
CA MET A 78 -15.92 -0.51 -2.50
C MET A 78 -17.26 -0.93 -3.10
N ILE A 79 -17.39 -0.78 -4.41
CA ILE A 79 -18.54 -1.26 -5.19
C ILE A 79 -18.02 -2.23 -6.25
N GLY A 80 -18.44 -3.49 -6.19
CA GLY A 80 -18.01 -4.50 -7.14
C GLY A 80 -19.13 -5.46 -7.50
N SER A 81 -19.01 -6.14 -8.65
CA SER A 81 -19.87 -7.28 -8.97
C SER A 81 -19.38 -8.51 -8.21
N GLY A 82 -20.30 -9.29 -7.63
CA GLY A 82 -19.98 -10.51 -6.89
C GLY A 82 -19.21 -11.56 -7.68
N ASP A 83 -19.13 -11.42 -9.01
CA ASP A 83 -18.36 -12.29 -9.90
C ASP A 83 -17.00 -11.71 -10.33
N ASN A 84 -16.69 -10.42 -9.99
CA ASN A 84 -15.46 -9.73 -10.44
C ASN A 84 -14.76 -8.89 -9.36
N VAL A 85 -15.31 -8.74 -8.18
CA VAL A 85 -14.48 -8.51 -7.00
C VAL A 85 -14.23 -9.91 -6.46
N ASP A 86 -13.23 -10.55 -6.97
CA ASP A 86 -12.65 -11.66 -6.24
C ASP A 86 -12.48 -11.16 -4.81
N ALA A 87 -13.31 -11.68 -3.90
CA ALA A 87 -12.99 -11.61 -2.48
C ALA A 87 -11.50 -11.94 -2.41
N PRO A 88 -10.68 -11.19 -1.63
CA PRO A 88 -9.22 -11.34 -1.72
C PRO A 88 -8.89 -12.83 -1.72
N LYS A 89 -8.53 -13.35 -2.90
CA LYS A 89 -8.24 -14.79 -3.07
C LYS A 89 -7.08 -15.08 -2.15
N GLY A 90 -7.19 -16.13 -1.35
CA GLY A 90 -6.15 -16.49 -0.41
C GLY A 90 -6.06 -15.56 0.81
N PHE A 91 -7.17 -14.92 1.21
CA PHE A 91 -7.22 -14.25 2.51
C PHE A 91 -6.92 -15.28 3.61
N THR A 92 -5.80 -15.10 4.28
CA THR A 92 -5.37 -15.93 5.40
C THR A 92 -4.95 -15.05 6.55
N GLY A 93 -5.21 -15.48 7.76
CA GLY A 93 -4.76 -14.82 8.97
C GLY A 93 -3.90 -15.79 9.79
N LYS A 94 -2.79 -15.31 10.32
CA LYS A 94 -1.93 -16.05 11.25
C LYS A 94 -1.62 -15.19 12.45
N VAL A 95 -1.85 -15.72 13.64
CA VAL A 95 -1.44 -15.07 14.89
C VAL A 95 -0.04 -15.56 15.25
N MET A 96 0.90 -14.64 15.39
CA MET A 96 2.26 -14.91 15.86
C MET A 96 2.69 -13.80 16.82
N ASN A 97 3.26 -14.16 17.98
CA ASN A 97 3.74 -13.20 18.99
C ASN A 97 2.70 -12.17 19.42
N ASN A 98 1.43 -12.54 19.55
CA ASN A 98 0.28 -11.67 19.85
C ASN A 98 -0.06 -10.65 18.74
N GLU A 99 0.51 -10.78 17.55
CA GLU A 99 0.18 -9.97 16.39
C GLU A 99 -0.62 -10.79 15.38
N LEU A 100 -1.64 -10.17 14.77
CA LEU A 100 -2.44 -10.77 13.71
C LEU A 100 -1.89 -10.35 12.35
N PHE A 101 -1.32 -11.28 11.63
CA PHE A 101 -0.89 -11.09 10.25
C PHE A 101 -2.03 -11.48 9.32
N LEU A 102 -2.52 -10.50 8.56
CA LEU A 102 -3.54 -10.72 7.53
C LEU A 102 -2.88 -10.68 6.16
N MET A 103 -3.18 -11.64 5.33
CA MET A 103 -2.74 -11.71 3.95
C MET A 103 -3.90 -11.84 3.00
N TRP A 104 -3.78 -11.22 1.87
CA TRP A 104 -4.66 -11.44 0.74
C TRP A 104 -3.88 -11.37 -0.57
N LYS A 105 -4.34 -12.10 -1.55
CA LYS A 105 -3.86 -12.01 -2.91
C LYS A 105 -4.53 -10.79 -3.56
N ASN A 106 -3.74 -9.86 -4.07
CA ASN A 106 -4.28 -8.78 -4.89
C ASN A 106 -5.04 -9.39 -6.07
N SER A 107 -6.20 -8.84 -6.44
CA SER A 107 -7.03 -9.32 -7.54
C SER A 107 -6.31 -9.39 -8.90
N ARG A 108 -5.12 -8.79 -9.00
CA ARG A 108 -4.24 -8.76 -10.19
C ARG A 108 -3.06 -9.73 -10.11
N ASN A 109 -3.21 -10.92 -9.57
CA ASN A 109 -2.23 -12.01 -9.61
C ASN A 109 -0.97 -11.90 -8.75
N GLY A 110 -0.99 -11.29 -7.56
CA GLY A 110 0.21 -11.27 -6.73
C GLY A 110 -0.04 -10.83 -5.30
N TYR A 111 0.98 -11.01 -4.47
CA TYR A 111 1.09 -10.42 -3.14
C TYR A 111 2.13 -9.32 -3.20
N SER A 112 2.08 -8.37 -2.28
CA SER A 112 3.08 -7.29 -2.21
C SER A 112 3.73 -7.24 -0.83
N LEU A 113 5.03 -6.99 -0.83
CA LEU A 113 5.85 -6.69 0.33
C LEU A 113 6.15 -5.19 0.32
N ASN A 114 5.48 -4.41 1.15
CA ASN A 114 5.76 -2.99 1.37
C ASN A 114 5.18 -2.53 2.70
N TYR A 115 5.47 -1.30 3.07
CA TYR A 115 4.91 -0.60 4.24
C TYR A 115 4.05 0.62 3.83
N LEU A 116 3.82 0.81 2.55
CA LEU A 116 3.08 1.96 2.01
C LEU A 116 1.61 1.91 2.42
N SER A 117 1.07 3.05 2.84
CA SER A 117 -0.36 3.24 3.06
C SER A 117 -1.07 3.76 1.82
N ASP A 118 -0.35 4.55 1.00
CA ASP A 118 -0.82 5.12 -0.25
C ASP A 118 0.28 5.05 -1.32
N PRO A 119 0.30 3.99 -2.14
CA PRO A 119 1.30 3.84 -3.20
C PRO A 119 1.28 4.95 -4.26
N GLU A 120 0.20 5.71 -4.36
CA GLU A 120 0.05 6.80 -5.33
C GLU A 120 0.45 8.17 -4.76
N SER A 121 0.71 8.29 -3.46
CA SER A 121 1.17 9.54 -2.85
C SER A 121 2.50 9.97 -3.46
N PRO A 122 2.71 11.25 -3.83
CA PRO A 122 3.98 11.73 -4.37
C PRO A 122 5.14 11.61 -3.38
N GLY A 123 4.85 11.64 -2.07
CA GLY A 123 5.85 11.45 -1.01
C GLY A 123 6.88 12.59 -0.89
N TYR A 124 7.93 12.29 -0.14
CA TYR A 124 9.12 13.13 0.04
C TYR A 124 10.30 12.48 -0.65
N THR A 125 11.38 13.25 -0.86
CA THR A 125 12.55 12.77 -1.61
C THR A 125 13.84 12.85 -0.78
N LEU A 126 14.78 11.98 -1.07
CA LEU A 126 16.10 11.93 -0.46
C LEU A 126 17.17 11.61 -1.53
N GLY A 127 18.30 12.33 -1.45
CA GLY A 127 19.49 12.10 -2.28
C GLY A 127 20.75 12.23 -1.45
N ASN A 128 21.90 11.96 -2.04
CA ASN A 128 23.21 12.01 -1.37
C ASN A 128 24.27 12.70 -2.25
N GLU A 129 23.96 13.87 -2.76
CA GLU A 129 24.91 14.71 -3.52
C GLU A 129 25.62 13.96 -4.65
N GLY A 130 24.90 13.15 -5.42
CA GLY A 130 25.45 12.36 -6.51
C GLY A 130 26.22 11.09 -6.11
N LYS A 131 26.31 10.79 -4.80
CA LYS A 131 26.95 9.56 -4.31
C LYS A 131 25.98 8.40 -4.33
N GLU A 132 26.51 7.18 -4.47
CA GLU A 132 25.69 5.98 -4.36
C GLU A 132 24.87 5.96 -3.06
N LEU A 133 23.62 5.58 -3.20
CA LEU A 133 22.67 5.51 -2.10
C LEU A 133 21.70 4.36 -2.32
N ILE A 134 21.49 3.53 -1.29
CA ILE A 134 20.45 2.50 -1.28
C ILE A 134 19.36 2.93 -0.33
N GLY A 135 18.11 2.98 -0.79
CA GLY A 135 16.92 2.99 0.08
C GLY A 135 16.30 1.61 0.11
N ALA A 136 15.89 1.10 1.28
CA ALA A 136 15.40 -0.27 1.36
C ALA A 136 14.37 -0.50 2.47
N ASN A 137 13.50 -1.45 2.22
CA ASN A 137 12.54 -2.01 3.17
C ASN A 137 13.02 -3.38 3.66
N LYS A 138 13.02 -3.58 4.99
CA LYS A 138 13.41 -4.80 5.66
C LYS A 138 12.21 -5.57 6.17
N PHE A 139 12.15 -6.84 5.87
CA PHE A 139 11.10 -7.77 6.29
C PHE A 139 11.70 -8.86 7.16
N ALA A 140 11.27 -8.91 8.41
CA ALA A 140 11.71 -9.93 9.36
C ALA A 140 11.08 -11.30 9.06
N GLN A 141 11.66 -12.35 9.59
CA GLN A 141 11.20 -13.73 9.45
C GLN A 141 9.69 -13.91 9.68
N GLY A 142 9.15 -13.28 10.74
CA GLY A 142 7.72 -13.34 11.06
C GLY A 142 6.83 -12.74 9.96
N GLU A 143 7.28 -11.64 9.37
CA GLU A 143 6.57 -10.93 8.30
C GLU A 143 6.60 -11.71 6.98
N LEU A 144 7.63 -12.53 6.78
CA LEU A 144 7.78 -13.39 5.59
C LEU A 144 7.08 -14.74 5.70
N ALA A 145 6.64 -15.15 6.90
CA ALA A 145 5.99 -16.45 7.11
C ALA A 145 4.82 -16.74 6.15
N PRO A 146 3.98 -15.75 5.81
CA PRO A 146 2.91 -15.90 4.84
C PRO A 146 3.37 -16.16 3.41
N TYR A 147 4.57 -15.74 3.07
CA TYR A 147 5.12 -15.83 1.71
C TYR A 147 6.11 -16.99 1.54
N HIS A 148 6.28 -17.83 2.57
CA HIS A 148 7.23 -18.95 2.53
C HIS A 148 7.01 -19.84 1.30
N GLY A 149 8.08 -20.06 0.55
CA GLY A 149 8.06 -20.87 -0.66
C GLY A 149 7.55 -20.16 -1.92
N LYS A 150 6.99 -18.95 -1.80
CA LYS A 150 6.63 -18.08 -2.93
C LYS A 150 7.86 -17.36 -3.47
N TYR A 151 7.68 -16.56 -4.51
CA TYR A 151 8.77 -15.93 -5.23
C TYR A 151 8.61 -14.41 -5.31
N LEU A 152 9.65 -13.66 -4.93
CA LEU A 152 9.81 -12.25 -5.33
C LEU A 152 10.14 -12.24 -6.82
N THR A 153 9.25 -11.73 -7.64
CA THR A 153 9.34 -11.78 -9.12
C THR A 153 9.69 -10.45 -9.75
N SER A 154 9.34 -9.35 -9.09
CA SER A 154 9.67 -7.99 -9.53
C SER A 154 9.68 -7.02 -8.35
N VAL A 155 10.24 -5.83 -8.59
CA VAL A 155 10.22 -4.72 -7.64
C VAL A 155 9.67 -3.49 -8.34
N THR A 156 8.69 -2.85 -7.70
CA THR A 156 8.14 -1.55 -8.14
C THR A 156 8.73 -0.46 -7.27
N SER A 157 9.17 0.62 -7.88
CA SER A 157 9.70 1.79 -7.18
C SER A 157 9.28 3.07 -7.87
N TYR A 158 9.27 4.15 -7.11
CA TYR A 158 9.09 5.50 -7.65
C TYR A 158 10.42 6.25 -7.56
N ILE A 159 10.97 6.65 -8.71
CA ILE A 159 12.24 7.36 -8.80
C ILE A 159 11.94 8.79 -9.24
N ASN A 160 12.29 9.75 -8.39
CA ASN A 160 12.10 11.15 -8.65
C ASN A 160 13.26 11.66 -9.54
N TYR A 161 12.94 12.60 -10.43
CA TYR A 161 13.92 13.22 -11.32
C TYR A 161 13.49 14.65 -11.67
N TYR A 162 14.43 15.57 -11.59
CA TYR A 162 14.25 16.98 -11.99
C TYR A 162 14.89 17.23 -13.35
N ASP A 163 14.10 17.60 -14.34
CA ASP A 163 14.50 17.79 -15.75
C ASP A 163 14.93 19.24 -16.02
N ASP A 164 15.63 19.88 -15.10
CA ASP A 164 16.07 21.28 -15.26
C ASP A 164 17.59 21.46 -15.39
N ALA A 165 18.35 20.40 -15.30
CA ALA A 165 19.80 20.44 -15.36
C ALA A 165 20.32 20.35 -16.81
N SER A 166 20.76 21.45 -17.35
CA SER A 166 21.47 21.47 -18.65
C SER A 166 22.79 20.69 -18.55
N GLY A 167 22.82 19.50 -19.16
CA GLY A 167 24.00 18.62 -19.17
C GLY A 167 23.90 17.40 -18.27
N ASP A 168 22.71 17.08 -17.79
CA ASP A 168 22.43 15.91 -16.97
C ASP A 168 22.86 14.62 -17.66
N LYS A 169 23.59 13.78 -16.93
CA LYS A 169 24.08 12.48 -17.40
C LYS A 169 23.01 11.39 -17.36
N GLY A 170 21.82 11.73 -16.89
CA GLY A 170 20.80 10.78 -16.52
C GLY A 170 21.04 10.21 -15.14
N LEU A 171 20.24 9.21 -14.80
CA LEU A 171 20.28 8.53 -13.52
C LEU A 171 20.24 7.03 -13.76
N HIS A 172 21.09 6.30 -13.05
CA HIS A 172 21.10 4.85 -13.05
C HIS A 172 20.55 4.31 -11.72
N ALA A 173 19.79 3.24 -11.80
CA ALA A 173 19.24 2.60 -10.63
C ALA A 173 19.25 1.07 -10.77
N ALA A 174 19.46 0.38 -9.67
CA ALA A 174 19.40 -1.06 -9.62
C ALA A 174 18.47 -1.54 -8.48
N VAL A 175 17.75 -2.63 -8.73
CA VAL A 175 17.12 -3.40 -7.68
C VAL A 175 18.20 -4.13 -6.90
N VAL A 176 18.19 -4.03 -5.58
CA VAL A 176 19.07 -4.79 -4.68
C VAL A 176 18.24 -5.61 -3.71
N VAL A 177 18.65 -6.86 -3.50
CA VAL A 177 18.01 -7.73 -2.51
C VAL A 177 19.08 -8.38 -1.64
N PHE A 178 18.89 -8.29 -0.33
CA PHE A 178 19.76 -8.95 0.65
C PHE A 178 18.96 -10.01 1.41
N GLU A 179 19.59 -11.13 1.69
CA GLU A 179 19.07 -12.19 2.55
C GLU A 179 20.06 -12.41 3.69
N ASP A 180 19.61 -12.29 4.95
CA ASP A 180 20.45 -12.35 6.16
C ASP A 180 21.72 -11.48 6.04
N GLY A 181 21.56 -10.24 5.55
CA GLY A 181 22.63 -9.28 5.35
C GLY A 181 23.57 -9.55 4.16
N LYS A 182 23.33 -10.61 3.40
CA LYS A 182 24.12 -10.94 2.19
C LYS A 182 23.38 -10.46 0.93
N LEU A 183 24.06 -9.69 0.10
CA LEU A 183 23.56 -9.32 -1.25
C LEU A 183 23.38 -10.59 -2.11
N ILE A 184 22.14 -10.85 -2.54
CA ILE A 184 21.78 -12.01 -3.38
C ILE A 184 21.26 -11.61 -4.77
N CYS A 185 20.92 -10.33 -4.96
CA CYS A 185 20.54 -9.78 -6.25
C CYS A 185 20.96 -8.32 -6.34
N GLU A 186 21.61 -7.97 -7.44
CA GLU A 186 21.79 -6.60 -7.91
C GLU A 186 21.50 -6.62 -9.41
N GLN A 187 20.49 -5.87 -9.83
CA GLN A 187 20.02 -5.85 -11.21
C GLN A 187 19.62 -4.45 -11.62
N GLU A 188 20.25 -3.93 -12.68
CA GLU A 188 19.90 -2.63 -13.25
C GLU A 188 18.42 -2.56 -13.64
N ILE A 189 17.83 -1.39 -13.41
CA ILE A 189 16.46 -1.08 -13.83
C ILE A 189 16.52 -0.58 -15.27
N GLU A 190 15.93 -1.35 -16.16
CA GLU A 190 15.78 -0.97 -17.55
C GLU A 190 14.55 -0.04 -17.69
N ASN A 191 14.68 0.99 -18.54
CA ASN A 191 13.58 1.91 -18.89
C ASN A 191 12.91 2.57 -17.65
N ILE A 192 13.72 3.26 -16.84
CA ILE A 192 13.21 4.01 -15.69
C ILE A 192 12.17 5.04 -16.16
N LYS A 193 10.96 4.95 -15.60
CA LYS A 193 9.92 5.97 -15.76
C LYS A 193 10.09 6.96 -14.62
N TYR A 194 10.67 8.11 -14.89
CA TYR A 194 10.86 9.14 -13.89
C TYR A 194 9.53 9.75 -13.44
N ASN A 195 9.41 10.02 -12.16
CA ASN A 195 8.22 10.61 -11.55
C ASN A 195 6.94 9.76 -11.72
N GLU A 196 7.14 8.46 -11.97
CA GLU A 196 6.10 7.44 -12.09
C GLU A 196 6.56 6.13 -11.42
N ASN A 197 5.62 5.23 -11.16
CA ASN A 197 5.97 3.89 -10.71
C ASN A 197 6.64 3.10 -11.84
N THR A 198 7.84 2.62 -11.59
CA THR A 198 8.57 1.71 -12.50
C THR A 198 8.62 0.32 -11.87
N THR A 199 8.21 -0.70 -12.61
CA THR A 199 8.32 -2.10 -12.19
C THR A 199 9.42 -2.80 -12.96
N GLN A 200 10.46 -3.25 -12.24
CA GLN A 200 11.54 -4.06 -12.78
C GLN A 200 11.30 -5.53 -12.48
N LYS A 201 11.11 -6.34 -13.50
CA LYS A 201 11.06 -7.80 -13.38
C LYS A 201 12.46 -8.33 -13.07
N LEU A 202 12.56 -9.25 -12.11
CA LEU A 202 13.82 -9.89 -11.79
C LEU A 202 14.18 -10.95 -12.85
N ASN A 203 15.42 -10.93 -13.30
CA ASN A 203 15.95 -11.94 -14.23
C ASN A 203 15.89 -13.35 -13.62
N GLN A 204 16.10 -13.43 -12.32
CA GLN A 204 15.95 -14.64 -11.53
C GLN A 204 15.03 -14.37 -10.34
N PRO A 205 13.78 -14.88 -10.36
CA PRO A 205 12.89 -14.78 -9.22
C PRO A 205 13.50 -15.38 -7.96
N ILE A 206 13.37 -14.70 -6.83
CA ILE A 206 13.97 -15.08 -5.57
C ILE A 206 12.94 -15.84 -4.75
N LYS A 207 13.22 -17.10 -4.41
CA LYS A 207 12.36 -17.89 -3.54
C LYS A 207 12.47 -17.39 -2.10
N ILE A 208 11.33 -17.08 -1.50
CA ILE A 208 11.25 -16.55 -0.14
C ILE A 208 11.38 -17.68 0.88
N ASP A 209 12.38 -17.58 1.73
CA ASP A 209 12.56 -18.41 2.92
C ASP A 209 12.18 -17.60 4.18
N SER A 210 11.06 -17.96 4.79
CA SER A 210 10.60 -17.27 6.02
C SER A 210 11.48 -17.54 7.25
N GLY A 211 12.48 -18.41 7.17
CA GLY A 211 13.49 -18.60 8.20
C GLY A 211 14.60 -17.53 8.16
N LYS A 212 14.57 -16.63 7.19
CA LYS A 212 15.57 -15.60 6.97
C LYS A 212 14.96 -14.20 6.95
N GLU A 213 15.80 -13.18 7.12
CA GLU A 213 15.45 -11.78 6.92
C GLU A 213 15.62 -11.42 5.44
N LEU A 214 14.73 -10.62 4.88
CA LEU A 214 14.82 -10.12 3.51
C LEU A 214 14.84 -8.59 3.52
N ILE A 215 15.79 -7.99 2.78
CA ILE A 215 15.83 -6.55 2.51
C ILE A 215 15.64 -6.37 1.02
N VAL A 216 14.66 -5.55 0.62
CA VAL A 216 14.39 -5.20 -0.77
C VAL A 216 14.59 -3.71 -0.95
N GLY A 217 15.46 -3.32 -1.85
CA GLY A 217 15.86 -1.93 -2.01
C GLY A 217 16.10 -1.50 -3.44
N ILE A 218 16.29 -0.19 -3.59
CA ILE A 218 16.73 0.47 -4.81
C ILE A 218 18.05 1.16 -4.53
N LYS A 219 19.04 0.83 -5.31
CA LYS A 219 20.34 1.50 -5.37
C LYS A 219 20.29 2.55 -6.47
N ILE A 220 20.66 3.78 -6.14
CA ILE A 220 20.84 4.86 -7.11
C ILE A 220 22.34 5.13 -7.27
N HIS A 221 22.78 5.28 -8.49
CA HIS A 221 24.18 5.59 -8.80
C HIS A 221 24.28 6.41 -10.08
N ASP A 222 25.47 6.99 -10.32
CA ASP A 222 25.80 7.79 -11.51
C ASP A 222 24.77 8.90 -11.81
N TYR A 223 24.42 9.68 -10.79
CA TYR A 223 23.48 10.80 -10.90
C TYR A 223 24.12 12.12 -10.46
N ASP A 224 23.55 13.24 -10.90
CA ASP A 224 24.06 14.57 -10.55
C ASP A 224 23.71 14.96 -9.12
N ALA A 225 24.54 15.79 -8.50
CA ALA A 225 24.44 16.16 -7.09
C ALA A 225 23.13 16.88 -6.73
N GLU A 226 22.52 17.55 -7.70
CA GLU A 226 21.25 18.28 -7.56
C GLU A 226 20.04 17.35 -7.59
N GLN A 227 20.18 16.12 -8.04
CA GLN A 227 19.10 15.14 -8.09
C GLN A 227 18.81 14.54 -6.71
N ILE A 228 17.54 14.35 -6.38
CA ILE A 228 17.06 13.78 -5.13
C ILE A 228 16.14 12.58 -5.46
N PRO A 229 16.73 11.43 -5.86
CA PRO A 229 15.99 10.41 -6.59
C PRO A 229 15.14 9.46 -5.75
N LEU A 230 15.54 9.15 -4.51
CA LEU A 230 14.80 8.21 -3.68
C LEU A 230 13.57 8.87 -3.05
N THR A 231 12.43 8.19 -3.13
CA THR A 231 11.15 8.71 -2.65
C THR A 231 10.60 7.89 -1.50
N TYR A 232 10.11 8.56 -0.46
CA TYR A 232 9.49 7.95 0.70
C TYR A 232 8.19 8.65 1.10
N GLU A 233 7.30 7.98 1.79
CA GLU A 233 6.14 8.57 2.46
C GLU A 233 6.36 8.61 3.98
N SER A 234 5.56 9.43 4.67
CA SER A 234 5.47 9.41 6.13
C SER A 234 4.03 9.09 6.50
N SER A 235 3.82 7.94 7.11
CA SER A 235 2.49 7.46 7.49
C SER A 235 2.54 6.57 8.73
N LYS A 236 1.37 6.21 9.25
CA LYS A 236 1.27 5.32 10.42
C LYS A 236 1.65 3.87 10.12
N SER A 237 1.68 3.48 8.85
CA SER A 237 2.12 2.14 8.43
C SER A 237 3.64 2.00 8.42
N CYS A 238 4.38 3.11 8.40
CA CYS A 238 5.83 3.11 8.39
C CYS A 238 6.40 2.65 9.74
N VAL A 239 7.47 1.87 9.68
CA VAL A 239 8.13 1.28 10.86
C VAL A 239 9.60 1.61 10.83
N THR A 240 10.03 2.53 11.72
CA THR A 240 11.44 2.94 11.84
C THR A 240 12.34 1.72 12.06
N GLY A 241 13.46 1.66 11.32
CA GLY A 241 14.40 0.55 11.33
C GLY A 241 13.97 -0.66 10.49
N LYS A 242 12.84 -0.54 9.78
CA LYS A 242 12.37 -1.53 8.81
C LYS A 242 12.03 -0.90 7.47
N SER A 243 11.15 0.10 7.45
CA SER A 243 10.63 0.68 6.22
C SER A 243 11.46 1.85 5.69
N ASP A 244 12.47 2.29 6.44
CA ASP A 244 13.21 3.54 6.24
C ASP A 244 14.73 3.35 6.24
N LEU A 245 15.20 2.14 5.92
CA LEU A 245 16.63 1.87 5.90
C LEU A 245 17.30 2.54 4.70
N TYR A 246 18.50 3.10 4.94
CA TYR A 246 19.39 3.50 3.85
C TYR A 246 20.83 3.07 4.12
N SER A 247 21.61 2.96 3.04
CA SER A 247 23.04 2.61 3.09
C SER A 247 23.82 3.46 2.09
N GLU A 248 24.96 3.97 2.53
CA GLU A 248 25.92 4.74 1.73
C GLU A 248 27.19 3.93 1.40
N ASP A 249 27.26 2.67 1.81
CA ASP A 249 28.41 1.79 1.69
C ASP A 249 28.06 0.44 1.06
N ASN A 250 27.05 0.47 0.15
CA ASN A 250 26.59 -0.68 -0.61
C ASN A 250 26.03 -1.84 0.26
N GLY A 251 25.25 -1.48 1.29
CA GLY A 251 24.56 -2.42 2.16
C GLY A 251 25.41 -3.05 3.25
N LYS A 252 26.64 -2.56 3.50
CA LYS A 252 27.48 -3.04 4.60
C LYS A 252 27.00 -2.53 5.95
N THR A 253 26.55 -1.27 5.98
CA THR A 253 25.92 -0.69 7.17
C THR A 253 24.58 -0.06 6.79
N TRP A 254 23.64 -0.11 7.73
CA TRP A 254 22.30 0.43 7.55
C TRP A 254 22.01 1.48 8.60
N LYS A 255 21.45 2.59 8.15
CA LYS A 255 20.93 3.69 8.96
C LYS A 255 19.45 3.87 8.66
N THR A 256 18.75 4.72 9.40
CA THR A 256 17.37 5.08 9.14
C THR A 256 17.27 6.49 8.53
N VAL A 257 16.19 6.79 7.84
CA VAL A 257 15.95 8.17 7.33
C VAL A 257 16.00 9.20 8.48
N ARG A 258 15.62 8.81 9.69
CA ARG A 258 15.75 9.68 10.87
C ARG A 258 17.21 10.01 11.20
N ASP A 259 18.12 9.04 11.08
CA ASP A 259 19.56 9.29 11.31
C ASP A 259 20.11 10.29 10.28
N PHE A 260 19.56 10.29 9.05
CA PHE A 260 19.93 11.26 8.01
C PHE A 260 19.57 12.70 8.39
N TYR A 261 18.44 12.88 9.06
CA TYR A 261 17.95 14.17 9.51
C TYR A 261 18.31 14.48 10.97
N GLU A 262 19.38 13.85 11.50
CA GLU A 262 19.92 14.09 12.85
C GLU A 262 18.85 13.99 13.95
N ASP A 263 17.99 12.97 13.86
CA ASP A 263 16.89 12.73 14.82
C ASP A 263 15.91 13.90 14.97
N ASP A 264 15.59 14.62 13.88
CA ASP A 264 14.56 15.67 13.92
C ASP A 264 13.26 15.12 14.54
N PRO A 265 12.84 15.64 15.72
CA PRO A 265 11.65 15.14 16.40
C PRO A 265 10.33 15.39 15.62
N GLN A 266 10.35 16.26 14.60
CA GLN A 266 9.22 16.46 13.71
C GLN A 266 9.15 15.42 12.59
N MET A 267 10.26 14.70 12.34
CA MET A 267 10.31 13.63 11.37
C MET A 267 9.53 12.43 11.91
N GLY A 268 8.43 12.09 11.28
CA GLY A 268 7.66 10.87 11.55
C GLY A 268 8.39 9.61 11.07
N SER A 269 7.77 8.45 11.28
CA SER A 269 8.24 7.22 10.65
C SER A 269 8.06 7.33 9.13
N CYS A 270 9.08 6.88 8.39
CA CYS A 270 9.13 6.94 6.93
C CYS A 270 9.07 5.54 6.33
N CYS A 271 8.56 5.42 5.12
CA CYS A 271 8.69 4.22 4.33
C CYS A 271 9.05 4.53 2.88
N TRP A 272 10.05 3.82 2.36
CA TRP A 272 10.43 3.93 0.96
C TRP A 272 9.31 3.50 0.03
N ARG A 273 9.12 4.22 -1.05
CA ARG A 273 8.18 3.84 -2.12
C ARG A 273 8.77 2.69 -2.95
N ILE A 274 8.93 1.56 -2.28
CA ILE A 274 9.47 0.33 -2.83
C ILE A 274 8.53 -0.81 -2.47
N THR A 275 8.07 -1.55 -3.47
CA THR A 275 7.19 -2.70 -3.33
C THR A 275 7.83 -3.93 -3.96
N GLY A 276 8.05 -4.97 -3.18
CA GLY A 276 8.38 -6.30 -3.69
C GLY A 276 7.11 -7.02 -4.15
N ASN A 277 7.05 -7.43 -5.40
CA ASN A 277 5.91 -8.16 -5.95
C ASN A 277 6.15 -9.67 -5.86
N ILE A 278 5.22 -10.36 -5.22
CA ILE A 278 5.32 -11.77 -4.88
C ILE A 278 4.32 -12.58 -5.71
N ALA A 279 4.76 -13.70 -6.25
CA ALA A 279 3.92 -14.65 -6.97
C ALA A 279 4.05 -16.08 -6.41
N ASP A 280 3.06 -16.92 -6.67
CA ASP A 280 3.06 -18.33 -6.25
C ASP A 280 4.09 -19.16 -7.05
N GLN A 281 4.33 -18.77 -8.30
CA GLN A 281 5.28 -19.42 -9.20
C GLN A 281 6.28 -18.41 -9.78
N PRO A 282 7.51 -18.83 -10.12
CA PRO A 282 8.55 -17.92 -10.59
C PRO A 282 8.24 -17.27 -11.96
N ASN A 283 7.38 -17.90 -12.76
CA ASN A 283 7.01 -17.42 -14.08
C ASN A 283 5.64 -16.72 -14.14
N ASP A 284 4.95 -16.59 -13.01
CA ASP A 284 3.71 -15.83 -12.97
C ASP A 284 4.04 -14.35 -13.23
N ALA A 285 3.67 -13.87 -14.41
CA ALA A 285 3.88 -12.48 -14.78
C ALA A 285 3.01 -11.59 -13.89
N VAL A 286 3.62 -10.61 -13.24
CA VAL A 286 2.88 -9.42 -12.78
C VAL A 286 2.42 -8.73 -14.05
N ALA A 287 1.10 -8.53 -14.21
CA ALA A 287 0.57 -7.81 -15.36
C ALA A 287 1.18 -6.41 -15.40
N GLU A 288 1.85 -6.09 -16.48
CA GLU A 288 2.28 -4.72 -16.78
C GLU A 288 1.03 -3.85 -16.94
N GLU A 289 0.99 -2.72 -16.23
CA GLU A 289 0.01 -1.66 -16.46
C GLU A 289 0.43 -0.74 -17.60
#